data_1f9b490c2608f23347454492b210f083
#
_entry.id   1f9b490c2608f23347454492b210f083
#
_cell.length_a   1.000
_cell.length_b   1.000
_cell.length_c   1.000
_cell.angle_alpha   90.00
_cell.angle_beta   90.00
_cell.angle_gamma   90.00
#
_symmetry.space_group_name_H-M   'P 1'
#
loop_
_entity.id
_entity.type
_entity.pdbx_description
1 polymer ?
#
loop_
_entity_poly.entity_id
_entity_poly.type
_entity_poly.pdbx_seq_one_letter_code
_entity_poly.pdbx_strand_id
1 'polypeptide(L)'
;MIGIVGGLGPYGGLDITKKIIDETAARSDQEHLPLLLFSSPNLIPDRTAYLFDKSNVNPGKAIAAILRQLETAGATIAAIPSNTAHAEPIFSVVQDEMARVGSGLKLLHIVHETVRFVVENYPDTTVGILSTAGEQICSLYREAFIRKGFVFVEPEGTQQEKVNNAIYDEDYGIKAQPVPIANKAREDLLLVMDDLKKKGAQVIILGCAELPFAIPERDHNGMILIDPNRILARALVHSFAPDKLKPL
;
A
#
# COMPACT_ATOMS: atom_id res chain seq x y z
N MET A 1 17.77 2.01 11.56
CA MET A 1 17.06 0.78 11.17
C MET A 1 15.69 1.16 10.62
N ILE A 2 15.23 0.46 9.59
CA ILE A 2 13.89 0.66 9.00
C ILE A 2 12.88 -0.20 9.76
N GLY A 3 11.76 0.40 10.22
CA GLY A 3 10.67 -0.28 10.90
C GLY A 3 9.45 -0.47 10.00
N ILE A 4 8.80 -1.63 10.08
CA ILE A 4 7.59 -1.95 9.32
C ILE A 4 6.47 -2.36 10.27
N VAL A 5 5.34 -1.67 10.21
CA VAL A 5 4.11 -2.05 10.91
C VAL A 5 3.42 -3.14 10.09
N GLY A 6 3.57 -4.39 10.52
CA GLY A 6 2.92 -5.54 9.89
C GLY A 6 1.56 -5.89 10.50
N GLY A 7 0.88 -6.86 9.88
CA GLY A 7 -0.42 -7.34 10.37
C GLY A 7 -1.64 -6.64 9.76
N LEU A 8 -1.46 -5.80 8.74
CA LEU A 8 -2.48 -4.96 8.11
C LEU A 8 -2.84 -5.29 6.63
N GLY A 9 -2.78 -6.49 6.06
CA GLY A 9 -2.64 -7.85 6.44
C GLY A 9 -1.17 -8.32 6.60
N PRO A 10 -1.06 -9.54 7.12
CA PRO A 10 0.25 -10.14 7.38
C PRO A 10 1.14 -10.24 6.15
N TYR A 11 0.61 -10.67 5.03
CA TYR A 11 1.33 -10.78 3.76
C TYR A 11 1.82 -9.42 3.24
N GLY A 12 1.08 -8.33 3.44
CA GLY A 12 1.53 -6.99 3.06
C GLY A 12 2.81 -6.55 3.78
N GLY A 13 2.95 -6.94 5.07
CA GLY A 13 4.18 -6.70 5.84
C GLY A 13 5.37 -7.50 5.33
N LEU A 14 5.16 -8.76 4.97
CA LEU A 14 6.20 -9.62 4.37
C LEU A 14 6.60 -9.11 2.98
N ASP A 15 5.63 -8.71 2.18
CA ASP A 15 5.82 -8.20 0.83
C ASP A 15 6.70 -6.95 0.80
N ILE A 16 6.37 -5.92 1.60
CA ILE A 16 7.20 -4.71 1.65
C ILE A 16 8.61 -5.00 2.19
N THR A 17 8.73 -5.91 3.17
CA THR A 17 10.02 -6.33 3.71
C THR A 17 10.88 -6.94 2.61
N LYS A 18 10.32 -7.87 1.83
CA LYS A 18 10.99 -8.46 0.66
C LYS A 18 11.37 -7.37 -0.36
N LYS A 19 10.44 -6.45 -0.68
CA LYS A 19 10.69 -5.38 -1.65
C LYS A 19 11.80 -4.43 -1.20
N ILE A 20 11.95 -4.12 0.09
CA ILE A 20 13.08 -3.34 0.60
C ILE A 20 14.40 -4.08 0.33
N ILE A 21 14.45 -5.39 0.54
CA ILE A 21 15.62 -6.21 0.23
C ILE A 21 15.88 -6.21 -1.28
N ASP A 22 14.86 -6.42 -2.09
CA ASP A 22 14.96 -6.46 -3.56
C ASP A 22 15.42 -5.12 -4.16
N GLU A 23 14.98 -3.99 -3.61
CA GLU A 23 15.33 -2.64 -4.10
C GLU A 23 16.66 -2.10 -3.51
N THR A 24 17.28 -2.85 -2.58
CA THR A 24 18.58 -2.49 -2.01
C THR A 24 19.73 -3.06 -2.85
N ALA A 25 20.66 -2.20 -3.30
CA ALA A 25 21.90 -2.62 -3.93
C ALA A 25 22.84 -3.22 -2.88
N ALA A 26 22.96 -4.55 -2.88
CA ALA A 26 23.81 -5.31 -1.99
C ALA A 26 24.44 -6.49 -2.75
N ARG A 27 25.70 -6.84 -2.43
CA ARG A 27 26.43 -7.96 -3.01
C ARG A 27 26.68 -9.09 -2.00
N SER A 28 26.35 -8.83 -0.74
CA SER A 28 26.44 -9.79 0.36
C SER A 28 25.32 -9.54 1.37
N ASP A 29 25.04 -10.50 2.24
CA ASP A 29 24.02 -10.38 3.29
C ASP A 29 24.28 -9.17 4.20
N GLN A 30 25.56 -8.90 4.50
CA GLN A 30 25.99 -7.83 5.40
C GLN A 30 25.83 -6.42 4.81
N GLU A 31 25.65 -6.31 3.51
CA GLU A 31 25.42 -5.03 2.82
C GLU A 31 23.94 -4.62 2.80
N HIS A 32 23.02 -5.53 3.14
CA HIS A 32 21.60 -5.21 3.25
C HIS A 32 21.29 -4.27 4.41
N LEU A 33 20.18 -3.56 4.28
CA LEU A 33 19.73 -2.59 5.30
C LEU A 33 19.12 -3.31 6.52
N PRO A 34 19.36 -2.81 7.74
CA PRO A 34 18.74 -3.37 8.93
C PRO A 34 17.23 -3.11 8.94
N LEU A 35 16.44 -4.17 9.07
CA LEU A 35 14.98 -4.15 9.03
C LEU A 35 14.38 -4.73 10.32
N LEU A 36 13.24 -4.20 10.73
CA LEU A 36 12.41 -4.76 11.78
C LEU A 36 10.94 -4.77 11.32
N LEU A 37 10.40 -5.95 11.08
CA LEU A 37 8.97 -6.17 10.86
C LEU A 37 8.29 -6.56 12.17
N PHE A 38 7.36 -5.73 12.64
CA PHE A 38 6.49 -6.08 13.77
C PHE A 38 5.10 -6.41 13.26
N SER A 39 4.78 -7.70 13.17
CA SER A 39 3.50 -8.20 12.65
C SER A 39 2.61 -8.73 13.78
N SER A 40 1.56 -7.99 14.13
CA SER A 40 0.58 -8.37 15.16
C SER A 40 -0.85 -8.10 14.71
N PRO A 41 -1.39 -8.93 13.81
CA PRO A 41 -2.72 -8.72 13.25
C PRO A 41 -3.84 -8.75 14.31
N ASN A 42 -3.65 -9.51 15.37
CA ASN A 42 -4.60 -9.63 16.48
C ASN A 42 -4.71 -8.36 17.35
N LEU A 43 -3.74 -7.46 17.29
CA LEU A 43 -3.74 -6.22 18.05
C LEU A 43 -4.36 -5.04 17.30
N ILE A 44 -4.51 -5.14 15.98
CA ILE A 44 -4.96 -4.04 15.13
C ILE A 44 -6.40 -4.25 14.69
N PRO A 45 -7.35 -3.43 15.18
CA PRO A 45 -8.74 -3.49 14.72
C PRO A 45 -8.87 -3.33 13.20
N ASP A 46 -9.96 -3.87 12.64
CA ASP A 46 -10.19 -3.79 11.21
C ASP A 46 -10.40 -2.33 10.76
N ARG A 47 -9.59 -1.89 9.78
CA ARG A 47 -9.59 -0.52 9.25
C ARG A 47 -10.84 -0.23 8.45
N THR A 48 -11.27 -1.20 7.63
CA THR A 48 -12.44 -1.07 6.77
C THR A 48 -13.71 -1.01 7.61
N ALA A 49 -13.87 -1.92 8.57
CA ALA A 49 -15.00 -1.92 9.50
C ALA A 49 -15.10 -0.57 10.25
N TYR A 50 -13.97 -0.02 10.74
CA TYR A 50 -13.97 1.30 11.38
C TYR A 50 -14.33 2.44 10.42
N LEU A 51 -13.91 2.39 9.16
CA LEU A 51 -14.23 3.45 8.18
C LEU A 51 -15.70 3.43 7.80
N PHE A 52 -16.33 2.26 7.71
CA PHE A 52 -17.77 2.12 7.48
C PHE A 52 -18.61 2.50 8.70
N ASP A 53 -18.17 2.12 9.89
CA ASP A 53 -18.90 2.37 11.13
C ASP A 53 -17.94 2.83 12.23
N LYS A 54 -18.01 4.12 12.55
CA LYS A 54 -17.18 4.78 13.56
C LYS A 54 -17.45 4.35 15.00
N SER A 55 -18.47 3.52 15.24
CA SER A 55 -18.68 2.86 16.55
C SER A 55 -17.64 1.77 16.83
N ASN A 56 -16.99 1.24 15.78
CA ASN A 56 -15.86 0.32 15.93
C ASN A 56 -14.62 1.02 16.50
N VAL A 57 -13.72 0.24 17.08
CA VAL A 57 -12.48 0.75 17.66
C VAL A 57 -11.56 1.31 16.57
N ASN A 58 -11.09 2.55 16.74
CA ASN A 58 -10.14 3.16 15.81
C ASN A 58 -8.78 2.44 15.87
N PRO A 59 -8.28 1.89 14.74
CA PRO A 59 -7.01 1.16 14.70
C PRO A 59 -5.77 2.05 14.89
N GLY A 60 -5.90 3.37 14.78
CA GLY A 60 -4.78 4.32 14.83
C GLY A 60 -3.96 4.23 16.12
N LYS A 61 -4.61 4.02 17.29
CA LYS A 61 -3.91 3.85 18.57
C LYS A 61 -3.06 2.58 18.62
N ALA A 62 -3.58 1.47 18.09
CA ALA A 62 -2.84 0.21 18.02
C ALA A 62 -1.64 0.33 17.07
N ILE A 63 -1.82 0.97 15.92
CA ILE A 63 -0.75 1.25 14.96
C ILE A 63 0.33 2.14 15.61
N ALA A 64 -0.04 3.20 16.30
CA ALA A 64 0.90 4.08 17.00
C ALA A 64 1.67 3.34 18.11
N ALA A 65 1.01 2.41 18.83
CA ALA A 65 1.68 1.59 19.83
C ALA A 65 2.78 0.69 19.21
N ILE A 66 2.52 0.12 18.03
CA ILE A 66 3.52 -0.67 17.29
C ILE A 66 4.66 0.23 16.79
N LEU A 67 4.36 1.42 16.25
CA LEU A 67 5.40 2.38 15.84
C LEU A 67 6.33 2.75 16.99
N ARG A 68 5.80 2.95 18.18
CA ARG A 68 6.61 3.21 19.39
C ARG A 68 7.51 2.03 19.76
N GLN A 69 7.03 0.80 19.60
CA GLN A 69 7.87 -0.39 19.84
C GLN A 69 8.99 -0.49 18.80
N LEU A 70 8.71 -0.19 17.53
CA LEU A 70 9.71 -0.10 16.48
C LEU A 70 10.77 0.97 16.80
N GLU A 71 10.35 2.15 17.24
CA GLU A 71 11.25 3.24 17.64
C GLU A 71 12.11 2.84 18.85
N THR A 72 11.51 2.24 19.88
CA THR A 72 12.23 1.72 21.04
C THR A 72 13.27 0.65 20.66
N ALA A 73 12.98 -0.15 19.64
CA ALA A 73 13.92 -1.13 19.11
C ALA A 73 14.99 -0.53 18.19
N GLY A 74 14.99 0.81 17.98
CA GLY A 74 16.01 1.53 17.23
C GLY A 74 15.64 1.86 15.78
N ALA A 75 14.37 1.75 15.40
CA ALA A 75 13.93 2.27 14.10
C ALA A 75 13.98 3.80 14.10
N THR A 76 14.53 4.40 13.03
CA THR A 76 14.60 5.85 12.82
C THR A 76 13.66 6.31 11.71
N ILE A 77 13.22 5.36 10.88
CA ILE A 77 12.24 5.55 9.81
C ILE A 77 11.32 4.34 9.80
N ALA A 78 10.03 4.56 9.53
CA ALA A 78 9.06 3.49 9.47
C ALA A 78 8.01 3.70 8.36
N ALA A 79 7.29 2.61 8.05
CA ALA A 79 6.15 2.64 7.16
C ALA A 79 5.04 1.68 7.62
N ILE A 80 3.82 2.01 7.15
CA ILE A 80 2.60 1.22 7.33
C ILE A 80 2.17 0.75 5.94
N PRO A 81 2.39 -0.52 5.55
CA PRO A 81 2.04 -1.05 4.23
C PRO A 81 0.53 -1.34 4.11
N SER A 82 -0.27 -0.30 4.25
CA SER A 82 -1.72 -0.37 4.16
C SER A 82 -2.28 0.97 3.70
N ASN A 83 -2.85 1.03 2.51
CA ASN A 83 -3.48 2.24 2.01
C ASN A 83 -4.59 2.73 2.95
N THR A 84 -5.48 1.81 3.38
CA THR A 84 -6.62 2.12 4.26
C THR A 84 -6.20 2.70 5.63
N ALA A 85 -5.02 2.31 6.15
CA ALA A 85 -4.49 2.86 7.40
C ALA A 85 -4.08 4.34 7.29
N HIS A 86 -3.91 4.84 6.07
CA HIS A 86 -3.58 6.24 5.78
C HIS A 86 -4.83 7.11 5.51
N ALA A 87 -6.04 6.54 5.65
CA ALA A 87 -7.26 7.33 5.66
C ALA A 87 -7.23 8.32 6.83
N GLU A 88 -7.61 9.57 6.56
CA GLU A 88 -7.50 10.67 7.52
C GLU A 88 -8.05 10.32 8.91
N PRO A 89 -9.26 9.69 9.07
CA PRO A 89 -9.80 9.36 10.39
C PRO A 89 -8.97 8.35 11.20
N ILE A 90 -8.06 7.63 10.56
CA ILE A 90 -7.14 6.68 11.21
C ILE A 90 -5.76 7.32 11.36
N PHE A 91 -5.25 7.91 10.28
CA PHE A 91 -3.87 8.40 10.23
C PHE A 91 -3.65 9.61 11.12
N SER A 92 -4.64 10.51 11.26
CA SER A 92 -4.59 11.61 12.23
C SER A 92 -4.38 11.12 13.65
N VAL A 93 -5.09 10.04 14.06
CA VAL A 93 -4.89 9.44 15.39
C VAL A 93 -3.48 8.86 15.54
N VAL A 94 -2.92 8.26 14.49
CA VAL A 94 -1.51 7.80 14.54
C VAL A 94 -0.57 8.98 14.76
N GLN A 95 -0.75 10.07 14.00
CA GLN A 95 0.09 11.26 14.10
C GLN A 95 -0.02 11.92 15.49
N ASP A 96 -1.24 12.09 16.01
CA ASP A 96 -1.49 12.67 17.32
C ASP A 96 -0.84 11.84 18.45
N GLU A 97 -0.97 10.52 18.40
CA GLU A 97 -0.37 9.64 19.40
C GLU A 97 1.16 9.66 19.35
N MET A 98 1.76 9.71 18.14
CA MET A 98 3.21 9.84 17.99
C MET A 98 3.71 11.21 18.46
N ALA A 99 3.01 12.30 18.11
CA ALA A 99 3.33 13.64 18.57
C ALA A 99 3.22 13.77 20.10
N ARG A 100 2.18 13.19 20.72
CA ARG A 100 1.94 13.22 22.17
C ARG A 100 3.10 12.64 22.98
N VAL A 101 3.83 11.68 22.43
CA VAL A 101 5.00 11.06 23.08
C VAL A 101 6.32 11.67 22.63
N GLY A 102 6.31 12.69 21.79
CA GLY A 102 7.52 13.33 21.27
C GLY A 102 8.37 12.41 20.40
N SER A 103 7.74 11.49 19.63
CA SER A 103 8.45 10.56 18.75
C SER A 103 9.28 11.29 17.70
N GLY A 104 10.54 10.84 17.52
CA GLY A 104 11.43 11.29 16.45
C GLY A 104 11.39 10.38 15.21
N LEU A 105 10.52 9.37 15.20
CA LEU A 105 10.41 8.39 14.11
C LEU A 105 9.88 9.04 12.83
N LYS A 106 10.66 9.02 11.75
CA LYS A 106 10.21 9.47 10.43
C LYS A 106 9.21 8.45 9.87
N LEU A 107 7.95 8.85 9.67
CA LEU A 107 6.91 7.98 9.10
C LEU A 107 6.65 8.37 7.64
N LEU A 108 6.85 7.43 6.70
CA LEU A 108 6.51 7.63 5.29
C LEU A 108 5.05 7.27 5.01
N HIS A 109 4.42 8.09 4.19
CA HIS A 109 3.00 7.95 3.83
C HIS A 109 2.85 7.30 2.46
N ILE A 110 2.32 6.06 2.41
CA ILE A 110 2.26 5.25 1.18
C ILE A 110 1.59 5.97 0.01
N VAL A 111 0.49 6.68 0.25
CA VAL A 111 -0.23 7.41 -0.81
C VAL A 111 0.61 8.58 -1.33
N HIS A 112 1.21 9.37 -0.43
CA HIS A 112 2.05 10.50 -0.83
C HIS A 112 3.26 10.06 -1.66
N GLU A 113 3.94 8.99 -1.24
CA GLU A 113 5.08 8.45 -1.98
C GLU A 113 4.66 7.92 -3.36
N THR A 114 3.52 7.22 -3.43
CA THR A 114 3.00 6.70 -4.70
C THR A 114 2.60 7.83 -5.65
N VAL A 115 1.86 8.83 -5.16
CA VAL A 115 1.44 9.98 -5.96
C VAL A 115 2.66 10.76 -6.44
N ARG A 116 3.63 11.04 -5.56
CA ARG A 116 4.87 11.70 -5.93
C ARG A 116 5.58 10.95 -7.06
N PHE A 117 5.73 9.64 -6.92
CA PHE A 117 6.38 8.80 -7.91
C PHE A 117 5.69 8.88 -9.29
N VAL A 118 4.36 8.80 -9.32
CA VAL A 118 3.60 8.87 -10.58
C VAL A 118 3.72 10.25 -11.21
N VAL A 119 3.60 11.31 -10.42
CA VAL A 119 3.73 12.70 -10.90
C VAL A 119 5.12 12.96 -11.53
N GLU A 120 6.18 12.44 -10.91
CA GLU A 120 7.56 12.63 -11.36
C GLU A 120 7.91 11.79 -12.61
N ASN A 121 7.35 10.57 -12.75
CA ASN A 121 7.77 9.65 -13.79
C ASN A 121 6.76 9.47 -14.93
N TYR A 122 5.49 9.80 -14.71
CA TYR A 122 4.39 9.62 -15.68
C TYR A 122 3.48 10.86 -15.73
N PRO A 123 4.03 12.04 -16.02
CA PRO A 123 3.22 13.27 -16.13
C PRO A 123 2.19 13.14 -17.25
N ASP A 124 1.11 13.90 -17.15
CA ASP A 124 0.07 14.02 -18.18
C ASP A 124 -0.63 12.70 -18.55
N THR A 125 -0.60 11.70 -17.67
CA THR A 125 -1.27 10.42 -17.88
C THR A 125 -2.63 10.36 -17.19
N THR A 126 -3.54 9.53 -17.72
CA THR A 126 -4.77 9.14 -17.02
C THR A 126 -4.43 8.01 -16.06
N VAL A 127 -4.73 8.21 -14.77
CA VAL A 127 -4.45 7.25 -13.70
C VAL A 127 -5.72 6.47 -13.37
N GLY A 128 -5.63 5.14 -13.39
CA GLY A 128 -6.65 4.23 -12.89
C GLY A 128 -6.25 3.60 -11.56
N ILE A 129 -7.21 3.06 -10.83
CA ILE A 129 -6.95 2.34 -9.58
C ILE A 129 -7.76 1.05 -9.50
N LEU A 130 -7.14 0.01 -8.95
CA LEU A 130 -7.83 -1.16 -8.39
C LEU A 130 -7.72 -1.07 -6.87
N SER A 131 -8.82 -0.85 -6.17
CA SER A 131 -8.81 -0.72 -4.71
C SER A 131 -10.03 -1.37 -4.07
N THR A 132 -9.93 -1.60 -2.76
CA THR A 132 -11.07 -2.01 -1.94
C THR A 132 -12.07 -0.86 -1.77
N ALA A 133 -13.31 -1.18 -1.44
CA ALA A 133 -14.33 -0.18 -1.15
C ALA A 133 -13.93 0.79 -0.01
N GLY A 134 -13.11 0.34 0.94
CA GLY A 134 -12.59 1.18 2.02
C GLY A 134 -11.66 2.29 1.51
N GLU A 135 -10.84 2.02 0.51
CA GLU A 135 -9.99 3.04 -0.11
C GLU A 135 -10.82 4.02 -0.94
N GLN A 136 -11.79 3.54 -1.71
CA GLN A 136 -12.71 4.39 -2.46
C GLN A 136 -13.51 5.35 -1.57
N ILE A 137 -14.01 4.88 -0.43
CA ILE A 137 -14.77 5.73 0.52
C ILE A 137 -13.92 6.90 1.02
N CYS A 138 -12.64 6.66 1.25
CA CYS A 138 -11.72 7.69 1.71
C CYS A 138 -11.18 8.58 0.59
N SER A 139 -11.37 8.18 -0.67
CA SER A 139 -10.93 8.92 -1.88
C SER A 139 -9.45 9.34 -1.86
N LEU A 140 -8.60 8.56 -1.16
CA LEU A 140 -7.21 8.94 -0.87
C LEU A 140 -6.40 9.28 -2.12
N TYR A 141 -6.41 8.37 -3.09
CA TYR A 141 -5.67 8.57 -4.34
C TYR A 141 -6.37 9.56 -5.27
N ARG A 142 -7.71 9.45 -5.40
CA ARG A 142 -8.51 10.34 -6.27
C ARG A 142 -8.24 11.79 -5.95
N GLU A 143 -8.42 12.21 -4.69
CA GLU A 143 -8.22 13.59 -4.28
C GLU A 143 -6.77 14.05 -4.49
N ALA A 144 -5.81 13.17 -4.20
CA ALA A 144 -4.40 13.50 -4.35
C ALA A 144 -4.04 13.74 -5.83
N PHE A 145 -4.52 12.91 -6.76
CA PHE A 145 -4.25 13.05 -8.20
C PHE A 145 -5.02 14.20 -8.83
N ILE A 146 -6.30 14.38 -8.50
CA ILE A 146 -7.11 15.51 -9.01
C ILE A 146 -6.48 16.85 -8.61
N ARG A 147 -6.01 16.99 -7.37
CA ARG A 147 -5.28 18.19 -6.92
C ARG A 147 -3.98 18.46 -7.70
N LYS A 148 -3.42 17.45 -8.34
CA LYS A 148 -2.24 17.55 -9.21
C LYS A 148 -2.58 17.71 -10.69
N GLY A 149 -3.88 17.81 -11.04
CA GLY A 149 -4.36 18.01 -12.41
C GLY A 149 -4.46 16.73 -13.24
N PHE A 150 -4.34 15.55 -12.64
CA PHE A 150 -4.46 14.27 -13.34
C PHE A 150 -5.93 13.92 -13.59
N VAL A 151 -6.20 13.27 -14.72
CA VAL A 151 -7.46 12.55 -14.95
C VAL A 151 -7.40 11.25 -14.17
N PHE A 152 -8.45 10.96 -13.39
CA PHE A 152 -8.50 9.78 -12.53
C PHE A 152 -9.74 8.95 -12.85
N VAL A 153 -9.58 7.64 -13.06
CA VAL A 153 -10.65 6.71 -13.42
C VAL A 153 -10.69 5.52 -12.46
N GLU A 154 -11.90 5.04 -12.18
CA GLU A 154 -12.13 3.95 -11.24
C GLU A 154 -13.09 2.92 -11.81
N PRO A 155 -13.05 1.67 -11.31
CA PRO A 155 -14.09 0.70 -11.55
C PRO A 155 -15.41 1.17 -10.94
N GLU A 156 -16.53 0.90 -11.60
CA GLU A 156 -17.87 1.25 -11.12
C GLU A 156 -18.80 0.04 -11.19
N GLY A 157 -19.82 0.01 -10.34
CA GLY A 157 -20.87 -1.01 -10.34
C GLY A 157 -20.26 -2.42 -10.30
N THR A 158 -20.63 -3.26 -11.27
CA THR A 158 -20.20 -4.67 -11.33
C THR A 158 -18.68 -4.83 -11.48
N GLN A 159 -17.97 -3.86 -12.04
CA GLN A 159 -16.51 -3.91 -12.13
C GLN A 159 -15.87 -3.73 -10.75
N GLN A 160 -16.41 -2.83 -9.92
CA GLN A 160 -15.94 -2.69 -8.54
C GLN A 160 -16.27 -3.94 -7.69
N GLU A 161 -17.43 -4.55 -7.91
CA GLU A 161 -17.78 -5.83 -7.25
C GLU A 161 -16.77 -6.93 -7.59
N LYS A 162 -16.33 -7.03 -8.85
CA LYS A 162 -15.28 -7.98 -9.25
C LYS A 162 -13.96 -7.74 -8.51
N VAL A 163 -13.53 -6.48 -8.36
CA VAL A 163 -12.33 -6.16 -7.59
C VAL A 163 -12.48 -6.58 -6.13
N ASN A 164 -13.63 -6.27 -5.51
CA ASN A 164 -13.91 -6.65 -4.13
C ASN A 164 -13.90 -8.18 -3.96
N ASN A 165 -14.56 -8.92 -4.86
CA ASN A 165 -14.60 -10.37 -4.81
C ASN A 165 -13.21 -10.98 -5.05
N ALA A 166 -12.44 -10.46 -6.02
CA ALA A 166 -11.07 -10.92 -6.23
C ALA A 166 -10.19 -10.78 -4.98
N ILE A 167 -10.50 -9.82 -4.08
CA ILE A 167 -9.74 -9.60 -2.84
C ILE A 167 -10.33 -10.38 -1.66
N TYR A 168 -11.66 -10.38 -1.48
CA TYR A 168 -12.32 -10.80 -0.23
C TYR A 168 -13.20 -12.04 -0.34
N ASP A 169 -13.49 -12.57 -1.54
CA ASP A 169 -14.31 -13.78 -1.66
C ASP A 169 -13.74 -14.93 -0.82
N GLU A 170 -14.60 -15.64 -0.08
CA GLU A 170 -14.17 -16.67 0.85
C GLU A 170 -13.61 -17.91 0.14
N ASP A 171 -14.03 -18.17 -1.10
CA ASP A 171 -13.64 -19.35 -1.87
C ASP A 171 -12.42 -19.12 -2.76
N TYR A 172 -12.28 -17.92 -3.39
CA TYR A 172 -11.22 -17.65 -4.37
C TYR A 172 -10.50 -16.33 -4.19
N GLY A 173 -10.93 -15.49 -3.23
CA GLY A 173 -10.30 -14.19 -2.99
C GLY A 173 -8.85 -14.30 -2.51
N ILE A 174 -8.02 -13.34 -2.89
CA ILE A 174 -6.58 -13.32 -2.57
C ILE A 174 -6.33 -13.39 -1.06
N LYS A 175 -7.20 -12.80 -0.23
CA LYS A 175 -7.06 -12.86 1.23
C LYS A 175 -7.39 -14.23 1.81
N ALA A 176 -8.32 -14.95 1.22
CA ALA A 176 -8.68 -16.31 1.63
C ALA A 176 -7.67 -17.33 1.10
N GLN A 177 -7.21 -17.17 -0.13
CA GLN A 177 -6.26 -18.05 -0.81
C GLN A 177 -5.04 -17.27 -1.34
N PRO A 178 -4.10 -16.87 -0.48
CA PRO A 178 -2.95 -16.09 -0.89
C PRO A 178 -1.87 -16.91 -1.63
N VAL A 179 -1.85 -18.22 -1.46
CA VAL A 179 -0.88 -19.15 -2.09
C VAL A 179 -1.49 -20.56 -2.22
N PRO A 180 -1.69 -21.08 -3.45
CA PRO A 180 -1.59 -20.36 -4.72
C PRO A 180 -2.78 -19.41 -4.93
N ILE A 181 -2.56 -18.33 -5.67
CA ILE A 181 -3.64 -17.42 -6.07
C ILE A 181 -4.60 -18.13 -7.02
N ALA A 182 -5.89 -17.99 -6.78
CA ALA A 182 -6.91 -18.55 -7.66
C ALA A 182 -6.92 -17.84 -9.02
N ASN A 183 -6.95 -18.61 -10.12
CA ASN A 183 -7.00 -18.07 -11.48
C ASN A 183 -8.17 -17.08 -11.66
N LYS A 184 -9.33 -17.39 -11.09
CA LYS A 184 -10.51 -16.52 -11.16
C LYS A 184 -10.26 -15.13 -10.61
N ALA A 185 -9.58 -14.99 -9.45
CA ALA A 185 -9.24 -13.70 -8.88
C ALA A 185 -8.37 -12.88 -9.85
N ARG A 186 -7.36 -13.51 -10.44
CA ARG A 186 -6.50 -12.87 -11.44
C ARG A 186 -7.27 -12.45 -12.70
N GLU A 187 -8.08 -13.35 -13.25
CA GLU A 187 -8.88 -13.10 -14.47
C GLU A 187 -9.85 -11.94 -14.26
N ASP A 188 -10.58 -11.90 -13.14
CA ASP A 188 -11.48 -10.80 -12.81
C ASP A 188 -10.73 -9.45 -12.73
N LEU A 189 -9.53 -9.40 -12.15
CA LEU A 189 -8.72 -8.19 -12.09
C LEU A 189 -8.23 -7.73 -13.47
N LEU A 190 -7.78 -8.67 -14.33
CA LEU A 190 -7.35 -8.36 -15.71
C LEU A 190 -8.50 -7.78 -16.53
N LEU A 191 -9.71 -8.34 -16.42
CA LEU A 191 -10.90 -7.82 -17.10
C LEU A 191 -11.22 -6.38 -16.65
N VAL A 192 -11.11 -6.08 -15.36
CA VAL A 192 -11.34 -4.73 -14.85
C VAL A 192 -10.25 -3.76 -15.34
N MET A 193 -8.99 -4.18 -15.40
CA MET A 193 -7.92 -3.36 -15.97
C MET A 193 -8.16 -3.03 -17.45
N ASP A 194 -8.62 -4.00 -18.25
CA ASP A 194 -8.96 -3.77 -19.65
C ASP A 194 -10.14 -2.79 -19.82
N ASP A 195 -11.08 -2.77 -18.86
CA ASP A 195 -12.14 -1.77 -18.84
C ASP A 195 -11.62 -0.37 -18.50
N LEU A 196 -10.75 -0.26 -17.50
CA LEU A 196 -10.08 1.01 -17.17
C LEU A 196 -9.23 1.53 -18.35
N LYS A 197 -8.59 0.64 -19.13
CA LYS A 197 -7.91 1.02 -20.35
C LYS A 197 -8.86 1.65 -21.38
N LYS A 198 -10.07 1.11 -21.56
CA LYS A 198 -11.09 1.71 -22.44
C LYS A 198 -11.53 3.08 -21.94
N LYS A 199 -11.50 3.33 -20.62
CA LYS A 199 -11.72 4.64 -20.01
C LYS A 199 -10.51 5.59 -20.14
N GLY A 200 -9.42 5.14 -20.80
CA GLY A 200 -8.23 5.95 -21.08
C GLY A 200 -7.09 5.79 -20.09
N ALA A 201 -7.16 4.87 -19.12
CA ALA A 201 -6.08 4.66 -18.17
C ALA A 201 -4.77 4.27 -18.87
N GLN A 202 -3.67 4.90 -18.47
CA GLN A 202 -2.30 4.63 -18.92
C GLN A 202 -1.43 4.14 -17.77
N VAL A 203 -1.80 4.50 -16.55
CA VAL A 203 -1.19 4.06 -15.30
C VAL A 203 -2.28 3.43 -14.44
N ILE A 204 -2.03 2.26 -13.87
CA ILE A 204 -2.94 1.59 -12.92
C ILE A 204 -2.25 1.45 -11.58
N ILE A 205 -2.89 1.95 -10.51
CA ILE A 205 -2.43 1.75 -9.13
C ILE A 205 -3.06 0.48 -8.58
N LEU A 206 -2.24 -0.42 -8.07
CA LEU A 206 -2.66 -1.61 -7.33
C LEU A 206 -2.93 -1.22 -5.87
N GLY A 207 -4.07 -0.58 -5.61
CA GLY A 207 -4.41 0.12 -4.36
C GLY A 207 -4.73 -0.80 -3.16
N CYS A 208 -4.52 -2.11 -3.28
CA CYS A 208 -4.57 -3.06 -2.17
C CYS A 208 -3.24 -3.84 -2.12
N ALA A 209 -2.70 -4.03 -0.91
CA ALA A 209 -1.39 -4.66 -0.70
C ALA A 209 -1.32 -6.12 -1.19
N GLU A 210 -2.46 -6.77 -1.37
CA GLU A 210 -2.56 -8.13 -1.86
C GLU A 210 -2.61 -8.24 -3.39
N LEU A 211 -2.99 -7.17 -4.11
CA LEU A 211 -3.12 -7.21 -5.58
C LEU A 211 -1.82 -7.61 -6.31
N PRO A 212 -0.62 -7.17 -5.87
CA PRO A 212 0.63 -7.59 -6.51
C PRO A 212 0.91 -9.08 -6.46
N PHE A 213 0.25 -9.84 -5.57
CA PHE A 213 0.37 -11.31 -5.57
C PHE A 213 -0.38 -11.95 -6.75
N ALA A 214 -1.51 -11.38 -7.15
CA ALA A 214 -2.26 -11.84 -8.32
C ALA A 214 -1.75 -11.21 -9.62
N ILE A 215 -1.21 -9.99 -9.56
CA ILE A 215 -0.73 -9.19 -10.69
C ILE A 215 0.72 -8.76 -10.38
N PRO A 216 1.70 -9.66 -10.53
CA PRO A 216 3.12 -9.35 -10.26
C PRO A 216 3.80 -8.56 -11.39
N GLU A 217 3.14 -8.40 -12.52
CA GLU A 217 3.66 -7.71 -13.69
C GLU A 217 3.81 -6.21 -13.43
N ARG A 218 4.70 -5.55 -14.18
CA ARG A 218 4.90 -4.10 -14.16
C ARG A 218 4.13 -3.36 -15.25
N ASP A 219 3.56 -4.10 -16.18
CA ASP A 219 2.72 -3.58 -17.25
C ASP A 219 1.62 -4.59 -17.61
N HIS A 220 0.51 -4.07 -18.16
CA HIS A 220 -0.56 -4.85 -18.73
C HIS A 220 -1.16 -4.10 -19.94
N ASN A 221 -1.11 -4.73 -21.10
CA ASN A 221 -1.65 -4.15 -22.34
C ASN A 221 -1.16 -2.70 -22.61
N GLY A 222 0.10 -2.38 -22.29
CA GLY A 222 0.69 -1.05 -22.45
C GLY A 222 0.31 -0.04 -21.37
N MET A 223 -0.39 -0.45 -20.34
CA MET A 223 -0.56 0.35 -19.10
C MET A 223 0.55 0.01 -18.11
N ILE A 224 1.10 1.02 -17.45
CA ILE A 224 2.08 0.84 -16.37
C ILE A 224 1.34 0.46 -15.08
N LEU A 225 1.79 -0.59 -14.40
CA LEU A 225 1.24 -1.03 -13.13
C LEU A 225 2.10 -0.52 -11.98
N ILE A 226 1.50 0.25 -11.09
CA ILE A 226 2.15 0.81 -9.92
C ILE A 226 1.74 0.03 -8.68
N ASP A 227 2.71 -0.56 -8.03
CA ASP A 227 2.59 -1.24 -6.76
C ASP A 227 3.00 -0.29 -5.62
N PRO A 228 2.06 0.22 -4.81
CA PRO A 228 2.36 1.17 -3.74
C PRO A 228 3.36 0.64 -2.70
N ASN A 229 3.34 -0.66 -2.39
CA ASN A 229 4.32 -1.25 -1.48
C ASN A 229 5.73 -1.20 -2.05
N ARG A 230 5.90 -1.43 -3.37
CA ARG A 230 7.20 -1.29 -4.03
C ARG A 230 7.68 0.16 -4.00
N ILE A 231 6.79 1.12 -4.30
CA ILE A 231 7.15 2.53 -4.25
C ILE A 231 7.53 2.95 -2.83
N LEU A 232 6.76 2.52 -1.83
CA LEU A 232 7.06 2.80 -0.42
C LEU A 232 8.40 2.16 0.00
N ALA A 233 8.70 0.93 -0.44
CA ALA A 233 9.99 0.28 -0.21
C ALA A 233 11.15 1.10 -0.80
N ARG A 234 11.02 1.55 -2.04
CA ARG A 234 12.01 2.43 -2.69
C ARG A 234 12.21 3.74 -1.94
N ALA A 235 11.11 4.36 -1.49
CA ALA A 235 11.16 5.59 -0.70
C ALA A 235 11.84 5.39 0.67
N LEU A 236 11.62 4.23 1.32
CA LEU A 236 12.31 3.86 2.56
C LEU A 236 13.82 3.69 2.33
N VAL A 237 14.22 2.93 1.30
CA VAL A 237 15.64 2.74 0.93
C VAL A 237 16.29 4.09 0.63
N HIS A 238 15.64 4.90 -0.23
CA HIS A 238 16.16 6.23 -0.59
C HIS A 238 16.31 7.15 0.63
N SER A 239 15.33 7.14 1.54
CA SER A 239 15.38 8.00 2.74
C SER A 239 16.38 7.53 3.78
N PHE A 240 16.67 6.23 3.87
CA PHE A 240 17.56 5.65 4.86
C PHE A 240 19.02 5.55 4.38
N ALA A 241 19.22 5.16 3.11
CA ALA A 241 20.52 4.95 2.47
C ALA A 241 20.39 5.20 0.94
N PRO A 242 20.37 6.47 0.49
CA PRO A 242 20.09 6.82 -0.91
C PRO A 242 21.05 6.19 -1.92
N ASP A 243 22.31 6.01 -1.53
CA ASP A 243 23.36 5.35 -2.31
C ASP A 243 23.14 3.85 -2.53
N LYS A 244 22.26 3.24 -1.75
CA LYS A 244 21.89 1.83 -1.86
C LYS A 244 20.61 1.58 -2.65
N LEU A 245 19.92 2.62 -3.13
CA LEU A 245 18.72 2.41 -3.95
C LEU A 245 19.11 1.93 -5.35
N LYS A 246 18.55 0.79 -5.78
CA LYS A 246 18.70 0.31 -7.17
C LYS A 246 18.05 1.27 -8.16
N PRO A 247 18.56 1.38 -9.40
CA PRO A 247 17.86 2.04 -10.51
C PRO A 247 16.45 1.46 -10.70
N LEU A 248 15.58 2.19 -11.42
CA LEU A 248 14.22 1.74 -11.76
C LEU A 248 14.21 0.57 -12.73
#